data_256f3c92556fad49c9cf7f845f27dc23
#
_entry.id   256f3c92556fad49c9cf7f845f27dc23
#
_cell.length_a   1.000
_cell.length_b   1.000
_cell.length_c   1.000
_cell.angle_alpha   90.00
_cell.angle_beta   90.00
_cell.angle_gamma   90.00
#
_symmetry.space_group_name_H-M   'P 1'
#
loop_
_entity.id
_entity.type
_entity.pdbx_description
1 polymer ?
#
loop_
_entity_poly.entity_id
_entity_poly.type
_entity_poly.pdbx_seq_one_letter_code
_entity_poly.pdbx_strand_id
1 'polypeptide(L)'
;ANNLEYCETIWATNPCGEQPLPPYGACLLGSINLARLVEHAFTPAAGIDRKKLEARVATAVRFLDNIIDISRYPLEAQAQEARAKRRIGLGITGLADALIFLGLPYGSPAAREKAAEWMAAIQNAAYRASAALAAEKGAFPLYDAEAFGARPNVLRLDADVREAIAAHGIRNGCITSIAPTGTISLLAGNVSSGIEP
;
A
#
# COMPACT_ATOMS: atom_id res chain seq x y z
N ALA A 1 -13.92 -1.00 -2.83
CA ALA A 1 -14.61 -1.25 -1.55
C ALA A 1 -13.87 -0.51 -0.45
N ASN A 2 -14.57 0.15 0.46
CA ASN A 2 -13.98 0.82 1.61
C ASN A 2 -13.90 -0.16 2.79
N ASN A 3 -12.71 -0.37 3.33
CA ASN A 3 -12.54 -1.22 4.51
C ASN A 3 -13.18 -0.62 5.78
N LEU A 4 -13.41 0.69 5.79
CA LEU A 4 -13.87 1.47 6.93
C LEU A 4 -15.33 1.95 6.79
N GLU A 5 -16.11 1.35 5.89
CA GLU A 5 -17.52 1.78 5.66
C GLU A 5 -18.41 1.66 6.90
N TYR A 6 -17.99 0.88 7.92
CA TYR A 6 -18.71 0.77 9.18
C TYR A 6 -18.53 1.98 10.11
N CYS A 7 -17.49 2.79 9.89
CA CYS A 7 -17.15 3.95 10.74
C CYS A 7 -16.90 5.25 9.96
N GLU A 8 -17.11 5.27 8.64
CA GLU A 8 -16.95 6.48 7.83
C GLU A 8 -17.86 6.51 6.61
N THR A 9 -18.14 7.73 6.15
CA THR A 9 -18.75 7.99 4.83
C THR A 9 -17.75 8.75 3.97
N ILE A 10 -17.51 8.26 2.75
CA ILE A 10 -16.65 8.93 1.78
C ILE A 10 -17.41 10.14 1.20
N TRP A 11 -16.76 11.31 1.21
CA TRP A 11 -17.33 12.55 0.69
C TRP A 11 -16.64 13.05 -0.56
N ALA A 12 -15.33 12.85 -0.67
CA ALA A 12 -14.53 13.37 -1.77
C ALA A 12 -13.31 12.46 -2.00
N THR A 13 -12.48 12.85 -2.95
CA THR A 13 -11.14 12.26 -3.13
C THR A 13 -10.08 13.33 -2.91
N ASN A 14 -8.83 12.91 -2.76
CA ASN A 14 -7.68 13.79 -2.93
C ASN A 14 -7.58 14.27 -4.40
N PRO A 15 -6.72 15.25 -4.75
CA PRO A 15 -6.65 15.83 -6.09
C PRO A 15 -6.47 14.84 -7.23
N CYS A 16 -5.68 13.78 -7.01
CA CYS A 16 -5.39 12.77 -8.04
C CYS A 16 -6.39 11.60 -8.07
N GLY A 17 -7.33 11.55 -7.12
CA GLY A 17 -8.42 10.58 -7.12
C GLY A 17 -8.10 9.19 -6.56
N GLU A 18 -6.86 8.93 -6.17
CA GLU A 18 -6.43 7.62 -5.66
C GLU A 18 -6.81 7.35 -4.19
N GLN A 19 -7.26 8.39 -3.46
CA GLN A 19 -7.68 8.27 -2.07
C GLN A 19 -9.10 8.81 -1.87
N PRO A 20 -10.14 7.94 -1.86
CA PRO A 20 -11.45 8.30 -1.36
C PRO A 20 -11.37 8.59 0.15
N LEU A 21 -11.86 9.76 0.57
CA LEU A 21 -11.67 10.28 1.92
C LEU A 21 -12.99 10.72 2.56
N PRO A 22 -13.15 10.49 3.87
CA PRO A 22 -14.20 11.14 4.68
C PRO A 22 -13.84 12.61 4.94
N PRO A 23 -14.74 13.40 5.56
CA PRO A 23 -14.41 14.74 6.03
C PRO A 23 -13.16 14.74 6.89
N TYR A 24 -12.29 15.72 6.69
CA TYR A 24 -10.98 15.87 7.37
C TYR A 24 -10.00 14.72 7.14
N GLY A 25 -10.33 13.78 6.24
CA GLY A 25 -9.46 12.65 5.91
C GLY A 25 -8.13 13.09 5.32
N ALA A 26 -7.06 12.43 5.76
CA ALA A 26 -5.71 12.59 5.22
C ALA A 26 -5.09 11.20 4.98
N CYS A 27 -4.20 11.11 4.00
CA CYS A 27 -3.45 9.89 3.72
C CYS A 27 -1.97 10.19 3.51
N LEU A 28 -1.12 9.36 4.09
CA LEU A 28 0.31 9.39 3.84
C LEU A 28 0.62 8.40 2.72
N LEU A 29 1.21 8.89 1.64
CA LEU A 29 1.52 8.11 0.45
C LEU A 29 3.00 7.73 0.40
N GLY A 30 3.26 6.53 -0.09
CA GLY A 30 4.59 6.04 -0.41
C GLY A 30 4.54 5.08 -1.58
N SER A 31 5.66 4.88 -2.27
CA SER A 31 5.71 4.00 -3.44
C SER A 31 6.98 3.18 -3.47
N ILE A 32 6.83 1.88 -3.71
CA ILE A 32 7.93 0.95 -3.94
C ILE A 32 8.44 1.14 -5.37
N ASN A 33 9.70 1.44 -5.54
CA ASN A 33 10.33 1.51 -6.86
C ASN A 33 10.66 0.09 -7.35
N LEU A 34 9.81 -0.45 -8.22
CA LEU A 34 9.95 -1.81 -8.75
C LEU A 34 11.18 -1.96 -9.63
N ALA A 35 11.54 -0.93 -10.40
CA ALA A 35 12.70 -0.96 -11.27
C ALA A 35 14.00 -1.24 -10.50
N ARG A 36 14.11 -0.71 -9.26
CA ARG A 36 15.28 -0.93 -8.39
C ARG A 36 15.33 -2.30 -7.73
N LEU A 37 14.27 -3.09 -7.85
CA LEU A 37 14.19 -4.43 -7.27
C LEU A 37 14.42 -5.53 -8.30
N VAL A 38 14.43 -5.20 -9.59
CA VAL A 38 14.72 -6.18 -10.65
C VAL A 38 16.19 -6.57 -10.60
N GLU A 39 16.43 -7.86 -10.47
CA GLU A 39 17.74 -8.49 -10.57
C GLU A 39 17.93 -9.09 -11.96
N HIS A 40 19.17 -9.18 -12.43
CA HIS A 40 19.54 -9.77 -13.73
C HIS A 40 18.76 -9.19 -14.93
N ALA A 41 18.52 -7.86 -14.92
CA ALA A 41 17.79 -7.17 -15.98
C ALA A 41 18.28 -7.56 -17.38
N PHE A 42 17.35 -7.67 -18.34
CA PHE A 42 17.59 -8.04 -19.74
C PHE A 42 18.15 -9.46 -19.96
N THR A 43 18.02 -10.34 -18.97
CA THR A 43 18.40 -11.76 -19.12
C THR A 43 17.19 -12.67 -18.87
N PRO A 44 17.27 -13.96 -19.27
CA PRO A 44 16.21 -14.93 -18.93
C PRO A 44 15.98 -15.13 -17.43
N ALA A 45 16.94 -14.72 -16.59
CA ALA A 45 16.85 -14.78 -15.12
C ALA A 45 16.31 -13.49 -14.49
N ALA A 46 15.89 -12.51 -15.31
CA ALA A 46 15.36 -11.25 -14.81
C ALA A 46 14.13 -11.45 -13.91
N GLY A 47 14.11 -10.83 -12.74
CA GLY A 47 13.00 -10.95 -11.82
C GLY A 47 13.17 -10.11 -10.56
N ILE A 48 12.14 -10.12 -9.73
CA ILE A 48 12.16 -9.48 -8.40
C ILE A 48 12.19 -10.58 -7.33
N ASP A 49 13.19 -10.55 -6.46
CA ASP A 49 13.23 -11.42 -5.28
C ASP A 49 12.09 -11.08 -4.34
N ARG A 50 11.19 -12.06 -4.13
CA ARG A 50 9.98 -11.88 -3.32
C ARG A 50 10.31 -11.52 -1.86
N LYS A 51 11.33 -12.11 -1.26
CA LYS A 51 11.69 -11.83 0.13
C LYS A 51 12.22 -10.40 0.29
N LYS A 52 13.01 -9.93 -0.68
CA LYS A 52 13.48 -8.53 -0.70
C LYS A 52 12.33 -7.56 -0.89
N LEU A 53 11.38 -7.85 -1.78
CA LEU A 53 10.18 -7.05 -1.98
C LEU A 53 9.37 -6.96 -0.67
N GLU A 54 9.05 -8.08 -0.04
CA GLU A 54 8.28 -8.14 1.21
C GLU A 54 8.98 -7.39 2.35
N ALA A 55 10.29 -7.49 2.48
CA ALA A 55 11.07 -6.75 3.47
C ALA A 55 11.01 -5.22 3.24
N ARG A 56 11.06 -4.76 1.98
CA ARG A 56 10.92 -3.34 1.64
C ARG A 56 9.52 -2.83 1.93
N VAL A 57 8.50 -3.63 1.61
CA VAL A 57 7.10 -3.31 1.94
C VAL A 57 6.90 -3.18 3.45
N ALA A 58 7.41 -4.10 4.25
CA ALA A 58 7.31 -4.04 5.70
C ALA A 58 7.98 -2.78 6.28
N THR A 59 9.15 -2.42 5.76
CA THR A 59 9.85 -1.18 6.13
C THR A 59 9.02 0.06 5.77
N ALA A 60 8.44 0.09 4.56
CA ALA A 60 7.63 1.21 4.08
C ALA A 60 6.35 1.39 4.90
N VAL A 61 5.65 0.30 5.24
CA VAL A 61 4.46 0.34 6.10
C VAL A 61 4.80 0.90 7.48
N ARG A 62 5.86 0.41 8.13
CA ARG A 62 6.33 0.94 9.41
C ARG A 62 6.70 2.42 9.33
N PHE A 63 7.39 2.82 8.27
CA PHE A 63 7.78 4.21 8.05
C PHE A 63 6.55 5.12 7.93
N LEU A 64 5.57 4.75 7.09
CA LEU A 64 4.33 5.51 6.91
C LEU A 64 3.49 5.57 8.20
N ASP A 65 3.41 4.46 8.95
CA ASP A 65 2.72 4.44 10.25
C ASP A 65 3.37 5.40 11.26
N ASN A 66 4.70 5.41 11.34
CA ASN A 66 5.43 6.31 12.23
C ASN A 66 5.22 7.79 11.87
N ILE A 67 5.11 8.12 10.57
CA ILE A 67 4.86 9.50 10.12
C ILE A 67 3.50 10.01 10.63
N ILE A 68 2.48 9.16 10.76
CA ILE A 68 1.19 9.59 11.35
C ILE A 68 1.39 10.17 12.74
N ASP A 69 2.26 9.56 13.54
CA ASP A 69 2.49 9.94 14.93
C ASP A 69 3.24 11.28 15.05
N ILE A 70 4.18 11.57 14.14
CA ILE A 70 5.00 12.79 14.17
C ILE A 70 4.44 13.92 13.31
N SER A 71 3.41 13.67 12.50
CA SER A 71 2.78 14.67 11.63
C SER A 71 2.07 15.75 12.45
N ARG A 72 2.22 16.99 12.00
CA ARG A 72 1.52 18.15 12.53
C ARG A 72 0.35 18.49 11.62
N TYR A 73 -0.85 18.38 12.15
CA TYR A 73 -2.07 18.67 11.42
C TYR A 73 -2.53 20.10 11.71
N PRO A 74 -2.93 20.90 10.69
CA PRO A 74 -3.36 22.28 10.90
C PRO A 74 -4.67 22.40 11.68
N LEU A 75 -5.53 21.38 11.62
CA LEU A 75 -6.81 21.34 12.32
C LEU A 75 -6.87 20.12 13.26
N GLU A 76 -7.44 20.30 14.44
CA GLU A 76 -7.61 19.21 15.40
C GLU A 76 -8.49 18.07 14.84
N ALA A 77 -9.52 18.40 14.07
CA ALA A 77 -10.36 17.38 13.41
C ALA A 77 -9.57 16.50 12.44
N GLN A 78 -8.55 17.04 11.74
CA GLN A 78 -7.66 16.25 10.89
C GLN A 78 -6.74 15.36 11.72
N ALA A 79 -6.22 15.86 12.84
CA ALA A 79 -5.39 15.08 13.75
C ALA A 79 -6.16 13.88 14.34
N GLN A 80 -7.37 14.12 14.76
CA GLN A 80 -8.27 13.08 15.31
C GLN A 80 -8.60 12.02 14.27
N GLU A 81 -9.00 12.44 13.05
CA GLU A 81 -9.32 11.53 11.95
C GLU A 81 -8.10 10.67 11.55
N ALA A 82 -6.92 11.30 11.38
CA ALA A 82 -5.70 10.60 11.01
C ALA A 82 -5.28 9.56 12.06
N ARG A 83 -5.33 9.92 13.35
CA ARG A 83 -4.94 9.03 14.44
C ARG A 83 -5.97 7.91 14.68
N ALA A 84 -7.26 8.22 14.51
CA ALA A 84 -8.34 7.27 14.75
C ALA A 84 -8.33 6.10 13.76
N LYS A 85 -7.95 6.33 12.50
CA LYS A 85 -8.00 5.33 11.41
C LYS A 85 -6.64 4.93 10.86
N ARG A 86 -5.61 5.72 11.10
CA ARG A 86 -4.21 5.46 10.69
C ARG A 86 -4.08 5.09 9.22
N ARG A 87 -4.71 5.87 8.36
CA ARG A 87 -4.76 5.66 6.91
C ARG A 87 -3.39 5.91 6.28
N ILE A 88 -2.88 4.93 5.54
CA ILE A 88 -1.70 5.04 4.68
C ILE A 88 -2.04 4.55 3.27
N GLY A 89 -1.24 4.93 2.29
CA GLY A 89 -1.40 4.52 0.89
C GLY A 89 -0.06 4.13 0.28
N LEU A 90 0.33 2.87 0.46
CA LEU A 90 1.52 2.31 -0.17
C LEU A 90 1.19 1.83 -1.58
N GLY A 91 1.90 2.35 -2.57
CA GLY A 91 1.78 1.98 -3.98
C GLY A 91 3.11 1.61 -4.61
N ILE A 92 3.20 1.79 -5.91
CA ILE A 92 4.37 1.45 -6.72
C ILE A 92 4.75 2.61 -7.65
N THR A 93 5.99 2.59 -8.11
CA THR A 93 6.52 3.38 -9.23
C THR A 93 7.52 2.50 -9.99
N GLY A 94 7.87 2.87 -11.23
CA GLY A 94 8.82 2.10 -12.03
C GLY A 94 8.26 0.77 -12.55
N LEU A 95 6.94 0.64 -12.70
CA LEU A 95 6.32 -0.60 -13.22
C LEU A 95 6.74 -0.86 -14.66
N ALA A 96 6.64 0.16 -15.54
CA ALA A 96 6.99 -0.04 -16.96
C ALA A 96 8.47 -0.34 -17.12
N ASP A 97 9.36 0.34 -16.38
CA ASP A 97 10.80 0.02 -16.40
C ASP A 97 11.05 -1.41 -15.95
N ALA A 98 10.41 -1.85 -14.87
CA ALA A 98 10.56 -3.23 -14.39
C ALA A 98 10.11 -4.26 -15.44
N LEU A 99 9.00 -4.01 -16.14
CA LEU A 99 8.51 -4.86 -17.22
C LEU A 99 9.47 -4.88 -18.41
N ILE A 100 10.05 -3.73 -18.79
CA ILE A 100 11.07 -3.62 -19.85
C ILE A 100 12.31 -4.45 -19.45
N PHE A 101 12.76 -4.37 -18.20
CA PHE A 101 13.90 -5.16 -17.71
C PHE A 101 13.66 -6.66 -17.78
N LEU A 102 12.40 -7.10 -17.72
CA LEU A 102 11.99 -8.50 -17.92
C LEU A 102 11.75 -8.86 -19.40
N GLY A 103 11.86 -7.90 -20.33
CA GLY A 103 11.53 -8.10 -21.73
C GLY A 103 10.03 -8.25 -22.01
N LEU A 104 9.17 -7.76 -21.12
CA LEU A 104 7.71 -7.84 -21.24
C LEU A 104 7.15 -6.55 -21.81
N PRO A 105 6.55 -6.56 -23.02
CA PRO A 105 5.89 -5.38 -23.57
C PRO A 105 4.76 -4.91 -22.67
N TYR A 106 4.73 -3.61 -22.35
CA TYR A 106 3.69 -3.01 -21.51
C TYR A 106 2.29 -3.29 -22.11
N GLY A 107 1.33 -3.64 -21.26
CA GLY A 107 -0.03 -3.95 -21.68
C GLY A 107 -0.23 -5.37 -22.27
N SER A 108 0.85 -6.14 -22.49
CA SER A 108 0.73 -7.53 -22.93
C SER A 108 0.06 -8.40 -21.84
N PRO A 109 -0.54 -9.56 -22.21
CA PRO A 109 -1.09 -10.50 -21.21
C PRO A 109 -0.07 -10.88 -20.14
N ALA A 110 1.16 -11.23 -20.53
CA ALA A 110 2.23 -11.61 -19.62
C ALA A 110 2.64 -10.45 -18.67
N ALA A 111 2.68 -9.21 -19.18
CA ALA A 111 2.97 -8.03 -18.36
C ALA A 111 1.87 -7.79 -17.32
N ARG A 112 0.58 -7.96 -17.70
CA ARG A 112 -0.55 -7.81 -16.79
C ARG A 112 -0.55 -8.89 -15.69
N GLU A 113 -0.26 -10.13 -16.04
CA GLU A 113 -0.12 -11.23 -15.08
C GLU A 113 1.02 -10.96 -14.09
N LYS A 114 2.17 -10.51 -14.60
CA LYS A 114 3.32 -10.17 -13.75
C LYS A 114 3.03 -8.98 -12.83
N ALA A 115 2.38 -7.94 -13.32
CA ALA A 115 1.96 -6.81 -12.50
C ALA A 115 0.96 -7.25 -11.40
N ALA A 116 -0.01 -8.11 -11.74
CA ALA A 116 -0.96 -8.65 -10.77
C ALA A 116 -0.26 -9.50 -9.69
N GLU A 117 0.72 -10.35 -10.08
CA GLU A 117 1.55 -11.12 -9.14
C GLU A 117 2.28 -10.21 -8.15
N TRP A 118 2.97 -9.18 -8.64
CA TRP A 118 3.69 -8.23 -7.78
C TRP A 118 2.76 -7.46 -6.86
N MET A 119 1.62 -7.00 -7.38
CA MET A 119 0.64 -6.26 -6.56
C MET A 119 0.00 -7.14 -5.49
N ALA A 120 -0.29 -8.41 -5.77
CA ALA A 120 -0.78 -9.36 -4.78
C ALA A 120 0.28 -9.60 -3.67
N ALA A 121 1.55 -9.77 -4.05
CA ALA A 121 2.65 -9.90 -3.10
C ALA A 121 2.80 -8.66 -2.20
N ILE A 122 2.76 -7.46 -2.79
CA ILE A 122 2.83 -6.19 -2.05
C ILE A 122 1.64 -6.04 -1.11
N GLN A 123 0.43 -6.31 -1.57
CA GLN A 123 -0.78 -6.22 -0.75
C GLN A 123 -0.69 -7.15 0.46
N ASN A 124 -0.42 -8.43 0.26
CA ASN A 124 -0.30 -9.39 1.36
C ASN A 124 0.82 -9.02 2.33
N ALA A 125 2.00 -8.63 1.83
CA ALA A 125 3.11 -8.18 2.67
C ALA A 125 2.76 -6.92 3.47
N ALA A 126 2.05 -5.95 2.88
CA ALA A 126 1.65 -4.72 3.56
C ALA A 126 0.63 -4.99 4.68
N TYR A 127 -0.37 -5.83 4.43
CA TYR A 127 -1.33 -6.22 5.47
C TYR A 127 -0.68 -7.04 6.57
N ARG A 128 0.21 -7.98 6.24
CA ARG A 128 1.00 -8.74 7.23
C ARG A 128 1.85 -7.82 8.10
N ALA A 129 2.53 -6.84 7.50
CA ALA A 129 3.32 -5.85 8.23
C ALA A 129 2.46 -4.99 9.16
N SER A 130 1.28 -4.57 8.71
CA SER A 130 0.34 -3.80 9.53
C SER A 130 -0.25 -4.62 10.69
N ALA A 131 -0.53 -5.91 10.49
CA ALA A 131 -0.93 -6.82 11.58
C ALA A 131 0.21 -7.04 12.59
N ALA A 132 1.45 -7.18 12.13
CA ALA A 132 2.62 -7.24 13.01
C ALA A 132 2.80 -5.95 13.82
N LEU A 133 2.58 -4.79 13.22
CA LEU A 133 2.56 -3.51 13.94
C LEU A 133 1.42 -3.42 14.95
N ALA A 134 0.27 -4.01 14.65
CA ALA A 134 -0.83 -4.07 15.62
C ALA A 134 -0.47 -4.93 16.83
N ALA A 135 0.23 -6.04 16.66
CA ALA A 135 0.75 -6.85 17.77
C ALA A 135 1.75 -6.07 18.65
N GLU A 136 2.55 -5.18 18.03
CA GLU A 136 3.57 -4.37 18.72
C GLU A 136 2.98 -3.11 19.39
N LYS A 137 2.07 -2.39 18.69
CA LYS A 137 1.62 -1.03 19.06
C LYS A 137 0.10 -0.92 19.30
N GLY A 138 -0.65 -2.00 19.16
CA GLY A 138 -2.11 -2.02 19.16
C GLY A 138 -2.72 -1.73 17.80
N ALA A 139 -3.95 -2.20 17.58
CA ALA A 139 -4.75 -1.89 16.41
C ALA A 139 -5.09 -0.39 16.32
N PHE A 140 -5.56 0.08 15.15
CA PHE A 140 -6.03 1.46 15.07
C PHE A 140 -7.29 1.66 15.95
N PRO A 141 -7.49 2.87 16.52
CA PRO A 141 -8.53 3.10 17.55
C PRO A 141 -9.95 2.72 17.18
N LEU A 142 -10.35 2.89 15.93
CA LEU A 142 -11.69 2.54 15.42
C LEU A 142 -11.75 1.13 14.81
N TYR A 143 -10.81 0.25 15.13
CA TYR A 143 -10.81 -1.13 14.64
C TYR A 143 -11.97 -1.92 15.26
N ASP A 144 -12.78 -2.51 14.40
CA ASP A 144 -13.82 -3.49 14.74
C ASP A 144 -13.47 -4.81 14.02
N ALA A 145 -13.20 -5.84 14.79
CA ALA A 145 -12.68 -7.11 14.28
C ALA A 145 -13.68 -7.81 13.33
N GLU A 146 -14.97 -7.81 13.69
CA GLU A 146 -16.01 -8.44 12.89
C GLU A 146 -16.28 -7.64 11.61
N ALA A 147 -16.53 -6.34 11.75
CA ALA A 147 -16.82 -5.47 10.63
C ALA A 147 -15.64 -5.37 9.64
N PHE A 148 -14.40 -5.28 10.12
CA PHE A 148 -13.20 -5.22 9.29
C PHE A 148 -12.91 -6.58 8.63
N GLY A 149 -13.00 -7.67 9.39
CA GLY A 149 -12.75 -9.03 8.90
C GLY A 149 -13.70 -9.46 7.77
N ALA A 150 -14.92 -8.96 7.77
CA ALA A 150 -15.92 -9.23 6.74
C ALA A 150 -15.71 -8.45 5.43
N ARG A 151 -14.73 -7.52 5.36
CA ARG A 151 -14.52 -6.71 4.15
C ARG A 151 -14.02 -7.52 2.96
N PRO A 152 -14.56 -7.31 1.76
CA PRO A 152 -14.16 -8.04 0.56
C PRO A 152 -12.65 -7.99 0.27
N ASN A 153 -11.99 -6.88 0.57
CA ASN A 153 -10.55 -6.74 0.40
C ASN A 153 -9.76 -7.62 1.38
N VAL A 154 -10.25 -7.76 2.62
CA VAL A 154 -9.63 -8.60 3.66
C VAL A 154 -9.84 -10.08 3.35
N LEU A 155 -11.03 -10.46 2.90
CA LEU A 155 -11.36 -11.85 2.54
C LEU A 155 -10.53 -12.39 1.36
N ARG A 156 -9.94 -11.53 0.53
CA ARG A 156 -9.07 -11.91 -0.60
C ARG A 156 -7.60 -12.08 -0.22
N LEU A 157 -7.22 -11.71 0.99
CA LEU A 157 -5.84 -11.88 1.47
C LEU A 157 -5.50 -13.35 1.68
N ASP A 158 -4.21 -13.66 1.66
CA ASP A 158 -3.70 -14.99 1.97
C ASP A 158 -4.16 -15.44 3.38
N ALA A 159 -4.31 -16.73 3.59
CA ALA A 159 -4.88 -17.30 4.82
C ALA A 159 -4.07 -16.87 6.07
N ASP A 160 -2.74 -16.96 5.99
CA ASP A 160 -1.84 -16.56 7.07
C ASP A 160 -1.96 -15.07 7.45
N VAL A 161 -2.22 -14.21 6.45
CA VAL A 161 -2.44 -12.77 6.70
C VAL A 161 -3.77 -12.55 7.42
N ARG A 162 -4.84 -13.24 7.00
CA ARG A 162 -6.14 -13.18 7.67
C ARG A 162 -6.08 -13.71 9.11
N GLU A 163 -5.34 -14.77 9.33
CA GLU A 163 -5.08 -15.32 10.66
C GLU A 163 -4.33 -14.33 11.56
N ALA A 164 -3.30 -13.67 11.02
CA ALA A 164 -2.57 -12.63 11.74
C ALA A 164 -3.47 -11.43 12.11
N ILE A 165 -4.36 -11.00 11.20
CA ILE A 165 -5.34 -9.94 11.47
C ILE A 165 -6.34 -10.39 12.53
N ALA A 166 -6.83 -11.61 12.49
CA ALA A 166 -7.76 -12.14 13.48
C ALA A 166 -7.11 -12.23 14.88
N ALA A 167 -5.82 -12.59 14.95
CA ALA A 167 -5.10 -12.73 16.21
C ALA A 167 -4.69 -11.39 16.84
N HIS A 168 -4.31 -10.40 16.04
CA HIS A 168 -3.66 -9.16 16.53
C HIS A 168 -4.40 -7.88 16.17
N GLY A 169 -5.44 -7.96 15.33
CA GLY A 169 -6.01 -6.77 14.69
C GLY A 169 -5.11 -6.23 13.58
N ILE A 170 -5.34 -4.99 13.19
CA ILE A 170 -4.55 -4.31 12.18
C ILE A 170 -4.23 -2.87 12.59
N ARG A 171 -3.01 -2.40 12.32
CA ARG A 171 -2.55 -1.07 12.74
C ARG A 171 -3.09 0.06 11.87
N ASN A 172 -3.39 -0.20 10.59
CA ASN A 172 -3.77 0.81 9.61
C ASN A 172 -5.09 0.42 8.94
N GLY A 173 -6.09 1.29 8.96
CA GLY A 173 -7.44 1.02 8.42
C GLY A 173 -7.47 0.93 6.88
N CYS A 174 -6.63 1.71 6.19
CA CYS A 174 -6.35 1.60 4.76
C CYS A 174 -4.85 1.56 4.56
N ILE A 175 -4.36 0.76 3.59
CA ILE A 175 -2.93 0.45 3.51
C ILE A 175 -2.34 0.69 2.12
N THR A 176 -3.02 0.28 1.05
CA THR A 176 -2.51 0.34 -0.32
C THR A 176 -3.26 1.34 -1.18
N SER A 177 -2.54 2.03 -2.07
CA SER A 177 -3.09 2.95 -3.05
C SER A 177 -2.10 3.15 -4.21
N ILE A 178 -2.59 3.37 -5.41
CA ILE A 178 -1.74 3.68 -6.56
C ILE A 178 -1.78 5.19 -6.80
N ALA A 179 -0.77 5.87 -6.29
CA ALA A 179 -0.57 7.30 -6.54
C ALA A 179 0.09 7.53 -7.91
N PRO A 180 -0.11 8.70 -8.54
CA PRO A 180 0.54 9.02 -9.82
C PRO A 180 2.06 9.04 -9.76
N THR A 181 2.67 9.39 -8.63
CA THR A 181 4.12 9.43 -8.38
C THR A 181 4.93 10.35 -9.32
N GLY A 182 4.29 11.33 -9.98
CA GLY A 182 4.94 12.17 -11.00
C GLY A 182 6.27 12.77 -10.57
N THR A 183 6.29 13.53 -9.47
CA THR A 183 7.52 14.17 -8.98
C THR A 183 8.47 13.16 -8.32
N ILE A 184 7.97 12.22 -7.53
CA ILE A 184 8.84 11.29 -6.81
C ILE A 184 9.48 10.26 -7.74
N SER A 185 8.87 9.92 -8.87
CA SER A 185 9.47 9.04 -9.88
C SER A 185 10.72 9.67 -10.51
N LEU A 186 10.69 10.98 -10.75
CA LEU A 186 11.86 11.73 -11.23
C LEU A 186 13.01 11.68 -10.21
N LEU A 187 12.71 11.94 -8.94
CA LEU A 187 13.69 11.87 -7.84
C LEU A 187 14.22 10.44 -7.65
N ALA A 188 13.38 9.43 -7.86
CA ALA A 188 13.72 8.02 -7.67
C ALA A 188 14.58 7.41 -8.82
N GLY A 189 15.14 8.23 -9.68
CA GLY A 189 15.98 7.84 -10.80
C GLY A 189 15.29 7.92 -12.15
N ASN A 190 14.29 8.79 -12.28
CA ASN A 190 13.52 9.02 -13.50
C ASN A 190 12.87 7.74 -14.04
N VAL A 191 12.21 7.02 -13.16
CA VAL A 191 11.47 5.80 -13.50
C VAL A 191 10.03 6.13 -13.91
N SER A 192 9.31 5.18 -14.50
CA SER A 192 7.91 5.35 -14.88
C SER A 192 7.01 5.68 -13.67
N SER A 193 6.01 6.53 -13.88
CA SER A 193 5.12 7.04 -12.84
C SER A 193 3.98 6.06 -12.57
N GLY A 194 3.77 5.69 -11.30
CA GLY A 194 2.65 4.84 -10.91
C GLY A 194 2.55 3.56 -11.74
N ILE A 195 1.48 3.46 -12.50
CA ILE A 195 1.23 2.37 -13.46
C ILE A 195 1.27 2.82 -14.93
N GLU A 196 1.80 4.00 -15.20
CA GLU A 196 1.95 4.52 -16.57
C GLU A 196 3.12 3.83 -17.30
N PRO A 197 3.05 3.74 -18.65
CA PRO A 197 4.13 3.19 -19.47
C PRO A 197 5.38 4.07 -19.49
#